data_7dcdb020ee7d9a79ed1fa978d907e44b
#
_entry.id   7dcdb020ee7d9a79ed1fa978d907e44b
#
_cell.length_a   1.000
_cell.length_b   1.000
_cell.length_c   1.000
_cell.angle_alpha   90.00
_cell.angle_beta   90.00
_cell.angle_gamma   90.00
#
_symmetry.space_group_name_H-M   'P 1'
#
loop_
_entity.id
_entity.type
_entity.pdbx_description
1 polymer ?
#
loop_
_entity_poly.entity_id
_entity_poly.type
_entity_poly.pdbx_seq_one_letter_code
_entity_poly.pdbx_strand_id
1 'polypeptide(L)'
;SWLNMKYMYPDYKNGLVNVTCSIEKYFGASYKHKTNALLDEILSKQNNKNVVLFLFDGLGYNILKEYKDKCKFLYEHLIGDISSNFPSTTMSARTTVESGLTPIEHGWLGWDMYFKDFDEVITLTKNVIKGTKTKAADFHVAKTYLKYEPVTDKINKMDGRIGKTLRVYSNHPNESLRKMKRSIKKLTKNKEKVYVYAYYNEPDHALHHNGVGSD
;
A
#
# COMPACT_ATOMS: atom_id res chain seq x y z
N SER A 1 -12.54 22.32 22.08
CA SER A 1 -12.59 21.45 23.26
C SER A 1 -12.01 20.09 22.86
N TRP A 2 -10.86 19.72 23.38
CA TRP A 2 -10.11 18.48 23.14
C TRP A 2 -10.83 17.20 23.61
N LEU A 3 -11.96 17.35 24.26
CA LEU A 3 -12.69 16.27 24.95
C LEU A 3 -13.62 15.44 24.05
N ASN A 4 -13.74 15.74 22.76
CA ASN A 4 -14.64 15.03 21.85
C ASN A 4 -13.95 14.38 20.64
N MET A 5 -12.64 14.14 20.69
CA MET A 5 -12.00 13.31 19.68
C MET A 5 -12.36 11.84 19.94
N LYS A 6 -13.28 11.33 19.14
CA LYS A 6 -13.62 9.91 19.12
C LYS A 6 -12.43 9.18 18.48
N TYR A 7 -11.59 8.55 19.29
CA TYR A 7 -10.53 7.69 18.78
C TYR A 7 -11.15 6.54 18.00
N MET A 8 -10.86 6.47 16.70
CA MET A 8 -11.22 5.32 15.90
C MET A 8 -10.06 4.32 15.95
N TYR A 9 -10.31 3.17 16.56
CA TYR A 9 -9.35 2.08 16.54
C TYR A 9 -9.36 1.39 15.17
N PRO A 10 -8.22 0.88 14.69
CA PRO A 10 -8.18 0.10 13.47
C PRO A 10 -9.07 -1.14 13.57
N ASP A 11 -9.83 -1.39 12.53
CA ASP A 11 -10.59 -2.64 12.40
C ASP A 11 -9.82 -3.62 11.51
N TYR A 12 -9.09 -4.55 12.11
CA TYR A 12 -8.36 -5.60 11.39
C TYR A 12 -9.27 -6.74 10.88
N LYS A 13 -10.59 -6.57 10.91
CA LYS A 13 -11.57 -7.43 10.23
C LYS A 13 -12.11 -6.80 8.96
N ASN A 14 -11.98 -5.48 8.82
CA ASN A 14 -12.36 -4.70 7.64
C ASN A 14 -11.36 -3.55 7.39
N GLY A 15 -10.13 -3.90 7.13
CA GLY A 15 -9.03 -2.95 6.95
C GLY A 15 -8.13 -3.31 5.77
N LEU A 16 -7.00 -2.61 5.67
CA LEU A 16 -6.04 -2.79 4.58
C LEU A 16 -5.53 -4.23 4.47
N VAL A 17 -5.23 -4.89 5.59
CA VAL A 17 -4.73 -6.27 5.60
C VAL A 17 -5.73 -7.24 4.99
N ASN A 18 -7.01 -7.02 5.23
CA ASN A 18 -8.09 -7.91 4.75
C ASN A 18 -8.27 -7.81 3.22
N VAL A 19 -8.08 -6.63 2.65
CA VAL A 19 -8.06 -6.42 1.19
C VAL A 19 -6.94 -7.23 0.54
N THR A 20 -5.73 -7.15 1.09
CA THR A 20 -4.59 -7.91 0.58
C THR A 20 -4.78 -9.41 0.71
N CYS A 21 -5.31 -9.89 1.84
CA CYS A 21 -5.63 -11.31 2.03
C CYS A 21 -6.69 -11.82 1.04
N SER A 22 -7.66 -11.01 0.65
CA SER A 22 -8.61 -11.35 -0.43
C SER A 22 -7.90 -11.54 -1.79
N ILE A 23 -6.92 -10.70 -2.09
CA ILE A 23 -6.13 -10.81 -3.32
C ILE A 23 -5.28 -12.08 -3.29
N GLU A 24 -4.58 -12.34 -2.19
CA GLU A 24 -3.82 -13.58 -2.00
C GLU A 24 -4.69 -14.82 -2.22
N LYS A 25 -5.87 -14.87 -1.58
CA LYS A 25 -6.86 -15.93 -1.75
C LYS A 25 -7.28 -16.09 -3.20
N TYR A 26 -7.60 -15.00 -3.89
CA TYR A 26 -8.03 -15.02 -5.28
C TYR A 26 -6.97 -15.60 -6.24
N PHE A 27 -5.70 -15.35 -5.96
CA PHE A 27 -4.58 -15.91 -6.72
C PHE A 27 -4.17 -17.31 -6.28
N GLY A 28 -4.78 -17.85 -5.22
CA GLY A 28 -4.45 -19.17 -4.66
C GLY A 28 -3.17 -19.17 -3.83
N ALA A 29 -2.70 -18.01 -3.41
CA ALA A 29 -1.57 -17.88 -2.50
C ALA A 29 -2.03 -18.09 -1.04
N SER A 30 -1.09 -18.44 -0.16
CA SER A 30 -1.35 -18.50 1.27
C SER A 30 -1.61 -17.11 1.85
N TYR A 31 -2.56 -16.99 2.77
CA TYR A 31 -2.87 -15.75 3.46
C TYR A 31 -3.07 -16.01 4.96
N LYS A 32 -2.83 -14.99 5.79
CA LYS A 32 -2.74 -15.15 7.24
C LYS A 32 -3.96 -14.63 8.01
N HIS A 33 -4.62 -13.61 7.47
CA HIS A 33 -5.73 -12.95 8.15
C HIS A 33 -7.06 -13.15 7.41
N LYS A 34 -8.15 -12.74 8.07
CA LYS A 34 -9.49 -12.76 7.48
C LYS A 34 -9.49 -11.96 6.17
N THR A 35 -10.20 -12.46 5.18
CA THR A 35 -10.41 -11.76 3.90
C THR A 35 -11.56 -10.75 4.00
N ASN A 36 -11.60 -9.80 3.07
CA ASN A 36 -12.70 -8.86 2.92
C ASN A 36 -13.82 -9.52 2.09
N ALA A 37 -14.97 -9.76 2.72
CA ALA A 37 -16.07 -10.52 2.10
C ALA A 37 -16.63 -9.85 0.83
N LEU A 38 -16.74 -8.53 0.83
CA LEU A 38 -17.22 -7.77 -0.34
C LEU A 38 -16.25 -7.92 -1.53
N LEU A 39 -14.96 -7.81 -1.28
CA LEU A 39 -13.95 -7.98 -2.32
C LEU A 39 -13.89 -9.42 -2.81
N ASP A 40 -14.00 -10.41 -1.92
CA ASP A 40 -14.09 -11.83 -2.30
C ASP A 40 -15.25 -12.08 -3.24
N GLU A 41 -16.42 -11.52 -2.95
CA GLU A 41 -17.61 -11.63 -3.79
C GLU A 41 -17.40 -11.02 -5.18
N ILE A 42 -16.84 -9.79 -5.23
CA ILE A 42 -16.57 -9.10 -6.49
C ILE A 42 -15.57 -9.89 -7.35
N LEU A 43 -14.46 -10.34 -6.76
CA LEU A 43 -13.43 -11.06 -7.48
C LEU A 43 -13.95 -12.42 -8.00
N SER A 44 -14.76 -13.13 -7.22
CA SER A 44 -15.33 -14.42 -7.61
C SER A 44 -16.34 -14.31 -8.74
N LYS A 45 -17.19 -13.27 -8.72
CA LYS A 45 -18.22 -13.07 -9.75
C LYS A 45 -17.63 -12.68 -11.11
N GLN A 46 -16.56 -11.89 -11.12
CA GLN A 46 -15.98 -11.36 -12.35
C GLN A 46 -15.03 -12.34 -13.02
N ASN A 47 -14.47 -13.31 -12.27
CA ASN A 47 -13.47 -14.27 -12.75
C ASN A 47 -12.37 -13.63 -13.62
N ASN A 48 -11.92 -12.45 -13.18
CA ASN A 48 -10.96 -11.66 -13.94
C ASN A 48 -9.56 -12.29 -13.90
N LYS A 49 -8.93 -12.36 -15.06
CA LYS A 49 -7.54 -12.82 -15.18
C LYS A 49 -6.56 -11.86 -14.51
N ASN A 50 -6.83 -10.56 -14.56
CA ASN A 50 -5.92 -9.53 -14.11
C ASN A 50 -6.55 -8.72 -12.96
N VAL A 51 -5.76 -8.50 -11.91
CA VAL A 51 -6.13 -7.63 -10.79
C VAL A 51 -5.06 -6.55 -10.63
N VAL A 52 -5.48 -5.29 -10.62
CA VAL A 52 -4.60 -4.16 -10.37
C VAL A 52 -5.09 -3.44 -9.12
N LEU A 53 -4.27 -3.46 -8.08
CA LEU A 53 -4.52 -2.69 -6.87
C LEU A 53 -3.75 -1.37 -6.95
N PHE A 54 -4.48 -0.26 -7.02
CA PHE A 54 -3.92 1.08 -6.90
C PHE A 54 -4.00 1.56 -5.46
N LEU A 55 -2.87 1.94 -4.89
CA LEU A 55 -2.80 2.66 -3.63
C LEU A 55 -2.42 4.12 -3.89
N PHE A 56 -3.40 5.02 -3.71
CA PHE A 56 -3.19 6.47 -3.74
C PHE A 56 -2.92 6.96 -2.33
N ASP A 57 -1.73 7.49 -2.09
CA ASP A 57 -1.36 8.00 -0.77
C ASP A 57 -2.06 9.34 -0.48
N GLY A 58 -2.64 9.45 0.72
CA GLY A 58 -3.37 10.64 1.13
C GLY A 58 -4.81 10.76 0.61
N LEU A 59 -5.27 9.88 -0.29
CA LEU A 59 -6.65 9.89 -0.77
C LEU A 59 -7.56 9.06 0.13
N GLY A 60 -7.98 9.64 1.26
CA GLY A 60 -8.92 8.99 2.18
C GLY A 60 -10.38 9.20 1.79
N TYR A 61 -11.27 8.38 2.40
CA TYR A 61 -12.71 8.40 2.16
C TYR A 61 -13.34 9.79 2.34
N ASN A 62 -12.97 10.50 3.41
CA ASN A 62 -13.51 11.83 3.69
C ASN A 62 -13.08 12.85 2.64
N ILE A 63 -11.83 12.79 2.18
CA ILE A 63 -11.33 13.66 1.10
C ILE A 63 -12.08 13.36 -0.20
N LEU A 64 -12.27 12.09 -0.54
CA LEU A 64 -13.01 11.71 -1.73
C LEU A 64 -14.47 12.22 -1.70
N LYS A 65 -15.12 12.19 -0.53
CA LYS A 65 -16.47 12.76 -0.35
C LYS A 65 -16.51 14.28 -0.49
N GLU A 66 -15.54 14.98 0.11
CA GLU A 66 -15.44 16.44 0.05
C GLU A 66 -15.23 16.93 -1.38
N TYR A 67 -14.38 16.25 -2.15
CA TYR A 67 -14.05 16.60 -3.52
C TYR A 67 -14.76 15.73 -4.58
N LYS A 68 -15.96 15.22 -4.26
CA LYS A 68 -16.72 14.30 -5.12
C LYS A 68 -16.90 14.79 -6.57
N ASP A 69 -17.08 16.09 -6.77
CA ASP A 69 -17.29 16.67 -8.08
C ASP A 69 -16.02 16.71 -8.93
N LYS A 70 -14.85 16.90 -8.28
CA LYS A 70 -13.53 16.82 -8.92
C LYS A 70 -13.08 15.36 -9.14
N CYS A 71 -13.54 14.43 -8.30
CA CYS A 71 -13.21 13.00 -8.35
C CYS A 71 -14.41 12.13 -8.75
N LYS A 72 -15.28 12.64 -9.61
CA LYS A 72 -16.59 12.04 -9.97
C LYS A 72 -16.48 10.55 -10.27
N PHE A 73 -15.56 10.14 -11.15
CA PHE A 73 -15.37 8.73 -11.52
C PHE A 73 -15.10 7.83 -10.31
N LEU A 74 -14.17 8.21 -9.42
CA LEU A 74 -13.86 7.42 -8.23
C LEU A 74 -15.02 7.39 -7.25
N TYR A 75 -15.70 8.51 -7.06
CA TYR A 75 -16.84 8.60 -6.15
C TYR A 75 -18.03 7.79 -6.62
N GLU A 76 -18.35 7.80 -7.91
CA GLU A 76 -19.44 7.01 -8.50
C GLU A 76 -19.17 5.49 -8.46
N HIS A 77 -17.91 5.08 -8.35
CA HIS A 77 -17.52 3.68 -8.24
C HIS A 77 -17.15 3.27 -6.80
N LEU A 78 -17.46 4.13 -5.83
CA LEU A 78 -17.23 3.82 -4.41
C LEU A 78 -18.19 2.72 -3.96
N ILE A 79 -17.64 1.61 -3.48
CA ILE A 79 -18.41 0.45 -3.02
C ILE A 79 -18.37 0.22 -1.52
N GLY A 80 -17.50 0.93 -0.81
CA GLY A 80 -17.36 0.85 0.65
C GLY A 80 -16.13 1.58 1.14
N ASP A 81 -15.99 1.59 2.44
CA ASP A 81 -14.84 2.12 3.15
C ASP A 81 -14.20 1.03 4.02
N ILE A 82 -12.93 1.20 4.30
CA ILE A 82 -12.15 0.32 5.16
C ILE A 82 -11.34 1.15 6.15
N SER A 83 -10.94 0.55 7.26
CA SER A 83 -10.04 1.22 8.19
C SER A 83 -8.58 1.10 7.77
N SER A 84 -7.81 2.16 8.10
CA SER A 84 -6.36 2.13 7.98
C SER A 84 -5.73 1.44 9.20
N ASN A 85 -4.41 1.43 9.26
CA ASN A 85 -3.61 0.81 10.31
C ASN A 85 -3.40 1.72 11.52
N PHE A 86 -2.92 1.11 12.60
CA PHE A 86 -2.22 1.82 13.66
C PHE A 86 -0.79 1.25 13.80
N PRO A 87 0.27 2.07 13.80
CA PRO A 87 0.24 3.52 13.60
C PRO A 87 -0.24 3.89 12.17
N SER A 88 -0.90 5.05 12.05
CA SER A 88 -1.44 5.55 10.79
C SER A 88 -0.36 6.27 9.97
N THR A 89 0.76 5.60 9.71
CA THR A 89 1.85 6.11 8.88
C THR A 89 1.77 5.51 7.49
N THR A 90 2.23 6.25 6.49
CA THR A 90 2.38 5.74 5.12
C THR A 90 3.18 4.45 5.08
N MET A 91 4.28 4.38 5.82
CA MET A 91 5.15 3.20 5.84
C MET A 91 4.42 1.98 6.38
N SER A 92 3.67 2.12 7.48
CA SER A 92 2.87 1.04 8.06
C SER A 92 1.77 0.57 7.11
N ALA A 93 1.01 1.50 6.52
CA ALA A 93 -0.08 1.19 5.60
C ALA A 93 0.42 0.51 4.32
N ARG A 94 1.46 1.05 3.69
CA ARG A 94 2.08 0.45 2.50
C ARG A 94 2.58 -0.95 2.76
N THR A 95 3.32 -1.16 3.84
CA THR A 95 3.89 -2.46 4.16
C THR A 95 2.79 -3.49 4.44
N THR A 96 1.69 -3.10 5.07
CA THR A 96 0.52 -3.97 5.25
C THR A 96 -0.09 -4.38 3.90
N VAL A 97 -0.30 -3.45 2.99
CA VAL A 97 -0.82 -3.75 1.64
C VAL A 97 0.15 -4.63 0.85
N GLU A 98 1.45 -4.38 0.95
CA GLU A 98 2.49 -5.12 0.23
C GLU A 98 2.71 -6.54 0.78
N SER A 99 2.51 -6.74 2.08
CA SER A 99 2.86 -8.00 2.77
C SER A 99 1.66 -8.90 3.12
N GLY A 100 0.46 -8.34 3.27
CA GLY A 100 -0.68 -9.06 3.85
C GLY A 100 -0.53 -9.31 5.35
N LEU A 101 0.32 -8.54 6.03
CA LEU A 101 0.60 -8.63 7.46
C LEU A 101 0.13 -7.36 8.19
N THR A 102 -0.18 -7.52 9.48
CA THR A 102 -0.47 -6.38 10.36
C THR A 102 0.81 -5.65 10.77
N PRO A 103 0.74 -4.38 11.23
CA PRO A 103 1.92 -3.62 11.63
C PRO A 103 2.78 -4.30 12.70
N ILE A 104 2.17 -4.97 13.67
CA ILE A 104 2.91 -5.72 14.71
C ILE A 104 3.69 -6.90 14.13
N GLU A 105 3.22 -7.47 13.02
CA GLU A 105 3.87 -8.62 12.38
C GLU A 105 5.01 -8.18 11.46
N HIS A 106 4.83 -7.12 10.66
CA HIS A 106 5.87 -6.68 9.74
C HIS A 106 6.88 -5.71 10.36
N GLY A 107 6.50 -4.97 11.43
CA GLY A 107 7.40 -4.09 12.17
C GLY A 107 7.80 -2.77 11.48
N TRP A 108 7.33 -2.50 10.26
CA TRP A 108 7.62 -1.25 9.54
C TRP A 108 6.64 -0.17 9.97
N LEU A 109 6.92 0.50 11.10
CA LEU A 109 5.95 1.36 11.77
C LEU A 109 6.04 2.83 11.36
N GLY A 110 7.16 3.26 10.78
CA GLY A 110 7.40 4.64 10.38
C GLY A 110 8.59 4.75 9.45
N TRP A 111 8.96 5.98 9.11
CA TRP A 111 10.11 6.26 8.25
C TRP A 111 11.45 6.04 8.96
N ASP A 112 11.48 6.28 10.28
CA ASP A 112 12.65 6.17 11.13
C ASP A 112 12.35 5.26 12.31
N MET A 113 13.26 4.37 12.65
CA MET A 113 13.13 3.47 13.79
C MET A 113 14.46 3.28 14.51
N TYR A 114 14.39 3.14 15.84
CA TYR A 114 15.55 2.80 16.65
C TYR A 114 15.86 1.30 16.57
N PHE A 115 17.12 0.98 16.34
CA PHE A 115 17.62 -0.39 16.35
C PHE A 115 18.66 -0.55 17.47
N LYS A 116 18.31 -1.33 18.45
CA LYS A 116 19.13 -1.52 19.65
C LYS A 116 20.54 -2.04 19.35
N ASP A 117 20.68 -2.95 18.40
CA ASP A 117 21.97 -3.56 18.04
C ASP A 117 22.96 -2.56 17.44
N PHE A 118 22.47 -1.44 16.94
CA PHE A 118 23.27 -0.35 16.37
C PHE A 118 23.33 0.86 17.29
N ASP A 119 22.49 0.91 18.34
CA ASP A 119 22.26 2.07 19.21
C ASP A 119 21.96 3.37 18.41
N GLU A 120 21.22 3.22 17.30
CA GLU A 120 20.95 4.29 16.35
C GLU A 120 19.49 4.30 15.88
N VAL A 121 19.01 5.50 15.55
CA VAL A 121 17.77 5.68 14.79
C VAL A 121 18.11 5.65 13.30
N ILE A 122 17.50 4.73 12.57
CA ILE A 122 17.78 4.49 11.15
C ILE A 122 16.58 4.91 10.31
N THR A 123 16.85 5.69 9.26
CA THR A 123 15.86 5.97 8.20
C THR A 123 15.76 4.74 7.31
N LEU A 124 14.63 4.02 7.43
CA LEU A 124 14.47 2.64 6.95
C LEU A 124 14.72 2.48 5.46
N THR A 125 14.11 3.33 4.64
CA THR A 125 14.17 3.21 3.17
C THR A 125 15.54 3.57 2.61
N LYS A 126 16.24 4.51 3.23
CA LYS A 126 17.56 4.99 2.80
C LYS A 126 18.72 4.20 3.41
N ASN A 127 18.45 3.43 4.46
CA ASN A 127 19.45 2.68 5.23
C ASN A 127 20.59 3.57 5.74
N VAL A 128 20.23 4.74 6.27
CA VAL A 128 21.16 5.71 6.85
C VAL A 128 20.78 6.06 8.29
N ILE A 129 21.77 6.48 9.08
CA ILE A 129 21.53 7.05 10.41
C ILE A 129 20.71 8.33 10.24
N LYS A 130 19.62 8.45 10.99
CA LYS A 130 18.67 9.57 10.90
C LYS A 130 19.38 10.92 10.96
N GLY A 131 19.01 11.81 10.02
CA GLY A 131 19.58 13.15 9.94
C GLY A 131 21.00 13.22 9.35
N THR A 132 21.53 12.10 8.86
CA THR A 132 22.87 12.01 8.27
C THR A 132 22.81 11.40 6.86
N LYS A 133 23.96 11.38 6.19
CA LYS A 133 24.19 10.58 4.96
C LYS A 133 24.99 9.30 5.24
N THR A 134 25.26 9.02 6.51
CA THR A 134 26.08 7.87 6.92
C THR A 134 25.25 6.59 6.80
N LYS A 135 25.78 5.59 6.10
CA LYS A 135 25.17 4.27 6.03
C LYS A 135 25.00 3.67 7.42
N ALA A 136 23.86 3.08 7.69
CA ALA A 136 23.61 2.39 8.96
C ALA A 136 24.46 1.12 9.10
N ALA A 137 24.67 0.38 8.00
CA ALA A 137 25.48 -0.81 7.92
C ALA A 137 25.83 -1.13 6.46
N ASP A 138 26.72 -2.10 6.22
CA ASP A 138 27.05 -2.58 4.87
C ASP A 138 25.92 -3.38 4.21
N PHE A 139 24.91 -3.76 4.99
CA PHE A 139 23.69 -4.40 4.54
C PHE A 139 22.47 -3.52 4.84
N HIS A 140 21.32 -3.84 4.26
CA HIS A 140 20.08 -3.09 4.48
C HIS A 140 19.43 -3.56 5.81
N VAL A 141 19.57 -2.75 6.85
CA VAL A 141 19.15 -3.08 8.22
C VAL A 141 17.67 -3.44 8.29
N ALA A 142 16.79 -2.57 7.82
CA ALA A 142 15.35 -2.83 7.89
C ALA A 142 14.94 -4.11 7.13
N LYS A 143 15.47 -4.34 5.93
CA LYS A 143 15.17 -5.54 5.16
C LYS A 143 15.70 -6.83 5.80
N THR A 144 16.72 -6.71 6.63
CA THR A 144 17.32 -7.85 7.35
C THR A 144 16.58 -8.16 8.63
N TYR A 145 16.26 -7.14 9.44
CA TYR A 145 15.61 -7.29 10.74
C TYR A 145 14.09 -7.39 10.65
N LEU A 146 13.47 -6.72 9.69
CA LEU A 146 12.02 -6.63 9.49
C LEU A 146 11.63 -7.31 8.18
N LYS A 147 12.03 -8.57 8.01
CA LYS A 147 11.79 -9.35 6.80
C LYS A 147 10.30 -9.63 6.61
N TYR A 148 9.84 -9.45 5.38
CA TYR A 148 8.57 -9.97 4.90
C TYR A 148 8.67 -10.37 3.43
N GLU A 149 7.82 -11.26 2.98
CA GLU A 149 7.69 -11.58 1.57
C GLU A 149 6.59 -10.71 0.95
N PRO A 150 6.90 -9.86 -0.05
CA PRO A 150 5.88 -9.13 -0.79
C PRO A 150 4.88 -10.07 -1.45
N VAL A 151 3.60 -9.72 -1.43
CA VAL A 151 2.54 -10.54 -2.05
C VAL A 151 2.77 -10.70 -3.55
N THR A 152 3.28 -9.67 -4.22
CA THR A 152 3.66 -9.74 -5.64
C THR A 152 4.73 -10.79 -5.88
N ASP A 153 5.73 -10.92 -5.02
CA ASP A 153 6.79 -11.93 -5.12
C ASP A 153 6.23 -13.33 -4.84
N LYS A 154 5.38 -13.46 -3.83
CA LYS A 154 4.69 -14.70 -3.49
C LYS A 154 3.88 -15.23 -4.69
N ILE A 155 3.10 -14.38 -5.32
CA ILE A 155 2.30 -14.71 -6.49
C ILE A 155 3.20 -15.05 -7.69
N ASN A 156 4.28 -14.29 -7.90
CA ASN A 156 5.19 -14.49 -9.03
C ASN A 156 5.95 -15.83 -8.99
N LYS A 157 6.07 -16.45 -7.83
CA LYS A 157 6.66 -17.80 -7.67
C LYS A 157 5.70 -18.93 -8.05
N MET A 158 4.42 -18.63 -8.26
CA MET A 158 3.39 -19.63 -8.57
C MET A 158 3.30 -19.82 -10.10
N ASP A 159 3.12 -21.06 -10.54
CA ASP A 159 2.96 -21.39 -11.95
C ASP A 159 1.74 -20.68 -12.57
N GLY A 160 1.93 -20.16 -13.79
CA GLY A 160 0.88 -19.49 -14.55
C GLY A 160 0.43 -18.15 -13.96
N ARG A 161 1.22 -17.52 -13.09
CA ARG A 161 0.94 -16.25 -12.44
C ARG A 161 2.10 -15.29 -12.56
N ILE A 162 1.77 -13.99 -12.61
CA ILE A 162 2.74 -12.89 -12.57
C ILE A 162 2.33 -11.94 -11.46
N GLY A 163 3.26 -11.61 -10.58
CA GLY A 163 3.15 -10.55 -9.59
C GLY A 163 4.11 -9.41 -9.91
N LYS A 164 3.64 -8.17 -9.93
CA LYS A 164 4.48 -7.00 -10.21
C LYS A 164 4.13 -5.83 -9.31
N THR A 165 5.16 -5.22 -8.71
CA THR A 165 5.05 -3.96 -7.97
C THR A 165 5.50 -2.81 -8.87
N LEU A 166 4.67 -1.77 -8.97
CA LEU A 166 4.97 -0.50 -9.64
C LEU A 166 4.87 0.62 -8.61
N ARG A 167 5.93 1.43 -8.50
CA ARG A 167 5.96 2.59 -7.61
C ARG A 167 6.28 3.82 -8.42
N VAL A 168 5.47 4.86 -8.23
CA VAL A 168 5.65 6.16 -8.86
C VAL A 168 5.76 7.21 -7.77
N TYR A 169 6.90 7.90 -7.77
CA TYR A 169 7.14 9.07 -6.94
C TYR A 169 7.18 10.27 -7.87
N SER A 170 6.34 11.27 -7.58
CA SER A 170 6.05 12.29 -8.57
C SER A 170 6.93 13.52 -8.42
N ASN A 171 8.03 13.57 -9.13
CA ASN A 171 8.58 14.87 -9.58
C ASN A 171 7.99 15.28 -10.95
N HIS A 172 7.35 14.34 -11.66
CA HIS A 172 6.70 14.54 -12.97
C HIS A 172 5.45 13.65 -13.07
N PRO A 173 4.32 14.02 -12.44
CA PRO A 173 3.15 13.15 -12.24
C PRO A 173 2.58 12.62 -13.55
N ASN A 174 2.41 13.46 -14.56
CA ASN A 174 1.80 13.05 -15.83
C ASN A 174 2.64 12.03 -16.61
N GLU A 175 3.96 12.19 -16.63
CA GLU A 175 4.86 11.24 -17.30
C GLU A 175 4.89 9.92 -16.54
N SER A 176 4.94 9.98 -15.23
CA SER A 176 4.98 8.81 -14.35
C SER A 176 3.70 7.98 -14.45
N LEU A 177 2.52 8.61 -14.49
CA LEU A 177 1.24 7.92 -14.71
C LEU A 177 1.16 7.30 -16.11
N ARG A 178 1.67 7.96 -17.15
CA ARG A 178 1.74 7.40 -18.50
C ARG A 178 2.63 6.15 -18.54
N LYS A 179 3.81 6.19 -17.89
CA LYS A 179 4.71 5.02 -17.79
C LYS A 179 4.04 3.87 -17.04
N MET A 180 3.38 4.14 -15.91
CA MET A 180 2.63 3.16 -15.15
C MET A 180 1.52 2.53 -16.00
N LYS A 181 0.71 3.33 -16.68
CA LYS A 181 -0.35 2.85 -17.59
C LYS A 181 0.20 1.93 -18.68
N ARG A 182 1.34 2.30 -19.31
CA ARG A 182 1.99 1.46 -20.33
C ARG A 182 2.46 0.13 -19.74
N SER A 183 3.06 0.15 -18.55
CA SER A 183 3.54 -1.07 -17.86
C SER A 183 2.38 -1.98 -17.52
N ILE A 184 1.28 -1.48 -16.97
CA ILE A 184 0.08 -2.25 -16.67
C ILE A 184 -0.49 -2.86 -17.95
N LYS A 185 -0.65 -2.05 -19.02
CA LYS A 185 -1.16 -2.53 -20.30
C LYS A 185 -0.29 -3.64 -20.91
N LYS A 186 1.03 -3.57 -20.74
CA LYS A 186 1.95 -4.61 -21.21
C LYS A 186 1.80 -5.89 -20.38
N LEU A 187 1.76 -5.77 -19.05
CA LEU A 187 1.63 -6.91 -18.14
C LEU A 187 0.31 -7.66 -18.33
N THR A 188 -0.82 -6.93 -18.47
CA THR A 188 -2.17 -7.51 -18.59
C THR A 188 -2.43 -8.20 -19.95
N LYS A 189 -1.53 -8.08 -20.91
CA LYS A 189 -1.58 -8.81 -22.18
C LYS A 189 -1.02 -10.24 -22.11
N ASN A 190 -0.33 -10.59 -21.03
CA ASN A 190 0.23 -11.93 -20.86
C ASN A 190 -0.88 -13.00 -20.78
N LYS A 191 -0.49 -14.26 -21.04
CA LYS A 191 -1.39 -15.41 -20.90
C LYS A 191 -1.66 -15.77 -19.45
N GLU A 192 -0.71 -15.48 -18.58
CA GLU A 192 -0.74 -15.75 -17.14
C GLU A 192 -1.76 -14.88 -16.42
N LYS A 193 -2.16 -15.32 -15.26
CA LYS A 193 -2.96 -14.54 -14.31
C LYS A 193 -2.07 -13.49 -13.63
N VAL A 194 -2.43 -12.20 -13.73
CA VAL A 194 -1.55 -11.09 -13.33
C VAL A 194 -2.10 -10.32 -12.16
N TYR A 195 -1.28 -10.15 -11.12
CA TYR A 195 -1.48 -9.19 -10.04
C TYR A 195 -0.48 -8.04 -10.14
N VAL A 196 -0.97 -6.83 -10.23
CA VAL A 196 -0.15 -5.60 -10.16
C VAL A 196 -0.52 -4.82 -8.92
N TYR A 197 0.45 -4.58 -8.05
CA TYR A 197 0.36 -3.57 -7.00
C TYR A 197 1.00 -2.28 -7.50
N ALA A 198 0.23 -1.22 -7.57
CA ALA A 198 0.66 0.09 -8.03
C ALA A 198 0.51 1.13 -6.92
N TYR A 199 1.63 1.70 -6.49
CA TYR A 199 1.67 2.76 -5.49
C TYR A 199 1.98 4.11 -6.15
N TYR A 200 1.18 5.11 -5.79
CA TYR A 200 1.35 6.48 -6.22
C TYR A 200 1.28 7.42 -5.01
N ASN A 201 2.31 8.24 -4.81
CA ASN A 201 2.47 9.08 -3.61
C ASN A 201 1.62 10.35 -3.61
N GLU A 202 0.80 10.59 -4.61
CA GLU A 202 -0.17 11.68 -4.65
C GLU A 202 -1.57 11.18 -4.22
N PRO A 203 -2.39 12.03 -3.59
CA PRO A 203 -2.18 13.46 -3.32
C PRO A 203 -1.41 13.78 -2.02
N ASP A 204 -0.94 12.81 -1.23
CA ASP A 204 -0.26 13.06 0.05
C ASP A 204 0.93 14.03 -0.10
N HIS A 205 1.77 13.83 -1.12
CA HIS A 205 2.89 14.72 -1.39
C HIS A 205 2.45 16.17 -1.64
N ALA A 206 1.36 16.38 -2.40
CA ALA A 206 0.80 17.71 -2.63
C ALA A 206 0.23 18.33 -1.35
N LEU A 207 -0.45 17.53 -0.51
CA LEU A 207 -1.01 17.97 0.77
C LEU A 207 0.07 18.44 1.75
N HIS A 208 1.22 17.75 1.78
CA HIS A 208 2.37 18.17 2.61
C HIS A 208 3.01 19.47 2.14
N HIS A 209 3.02 19.75 0.84
CA HIS A 209 3.61 20.97 0.29
C HIS A 209 2.67 22.17 0.28
N ASN A 210 1.39 21.95 0.00
CA ASN A 210 0.44 23.03 -0.28
C ASN A 210 -0.67 23.17 0.80
N GLY A 211 -0.78 22.20 1.71
CA GLY A 211 -1.85 22.13 2.70
C GLY A 211 -3.16 21.55 2.17
N VAL A 212 -4.04 21.18 3.09
CA VAL A 212 -5.39 20.68 2.78
C VAL A 212 -6.23 21.85 2.24
N GLY A 213 -6.84 21.67 1.07
CA GLY A 213 -7.67 22.72 0.43
C GLY A 213 -6.94 23.57 -0.60
N SER A 214 -5.68 23.27 -0.92
CA SER A 214 -5.00 23.85 -2.09
C SER A 214 -5.53 23.24 -3.40
N ASP A 215 -5.66 24.09 -4.43
CA ASP A 215 -6.13 23.68 -5.77
C ASP A 215 -5.13 22.81 -6.53
#